data_57eae796cbf943ab42b5cb4414f96f87
#
_entry.id   57eae796cbf943ab42b5cb4414f96f87
#
_cell.length_a   1.000
_cell.length_b   1.000
_cell.length_c   1.000
_cell.angle_alpha   90.00
_cell.angle_beta   90.00
_cell.angle_gamma   90.00
#
_symmetry.space_group_name_H-M   'P 1'
#
loop_
_entity.id
_entity.type
_entity.pdbx_description
1 polymer ?
#
loop_
_entity_poly.entity_id
_entity_poly.type
_entity_poly.pdbx_seq_one_letter_code
_entity_poly.pdbx_strand_id
1 'polypeptide(L)'
;VPITWRALALAAALAAAAPGADETDLIAEALALAPGMRVADVGAGDGDYTVPLARTVGPDGHVWATEVDASSLDSARRVVAEAGLRNVTTVLGDQRQTGLPAACCDAILLRMVYHHFTDPPAMRAALWQALRPGGRMAVVEVPPQRTWRHLEGVPDRGGHGIPAGELEAEMTQAGFEIVARYRTWPGEEDGYCVIFRRPA
;
A
#
# COMPACT_ATOMS: atom_id res chain seq x y z
N VAL A 1 3.87 -39.46 -26.50
CA VAL A 1 2.86 -38.38 -26.54
C VAL A 1 3.48 -37.19 -25.83
N PRO A 2 3.75 -36.07 -26.52
CA PRO A 2 4.33 -34.89 -25.87
C PRO A 2 3.25 -34.14 -25.11
N ILE A 3 3.46 -33.90 -23.80
CA ILE A 3 2.62 -33.07 -22.94
C ILE A 3 2.99 -31.61 -23.25
N THR A 4 2.11 -30.89 -23.95
CA THR A 4 2.26 -29.46 -24.18
C THR A 4 1.83 -28.68 -22.96
N TRP A 5 2.77 -28.06 -22.29
CA TRP A 5 2.49 -27.06 -21.23
C TRP A 5 1.93 -25.81 -21.85
N ARG A 6 0.61 -25.59 -21.75
CA ARG A 6 0.00 -24.30 -22.05
C ARG A 6 0.35 -23.34 -20.91
N ALA A 7 1.26 -22.41 -21.21
CA ALA A 7 1.47 -21.25 -20.37
C ALA A 7 0.16 -20.43 -20.38
N LEU A 8 -0.57 -20.45 -19.25
CA LEU A 8 -1.65 -19.50 -18.98
C LEU A 8 -0.98 -18.15 -18.71
N ALA A 9 -0.91 -17.31 -19.75
CA ALA A 9 -0.63 -15.89 -19.56
C ALA A 9 -1.81 -15.30 -18.76
N LEU A 10 -1.59 -15.01 -17.48
CA LEU A 10 -2.52 -14.23 -16.67
C LEU A 10 -2.47 -12.80 -17.23
N ALA A 11 -3.44 -12.45 -18.07
CA ALA A 11 -3.62 -11.07 -18.51
C ALA A 11 -3.99 -10.24 -17.26
N ALA A 12 -3.14 -9.27 -16.91
CA ALA A 12 -3.46 -8.29 -15.89
C ALA A 12 -4.72 -7.53 -16.34
N ALA A 13 -5.85 -7.78 -15.68
CA ALA A 13 -7.11 -7.14 -16.00
C ALA A 13 -7.03 -5.64 -15.64
N LEU A 14 -7.44 -4.78 -16.59
CA LEU A 14 -7.80 -3.40 -16.27
C LEU A 14 -9.16 -3.48 -15.53
N ALA A 15 -9.16 -3.31 -14.23
CA ALA A 15 -10.38 -3.21 -13.46
C ALA A 15 -10.82 -1.73 -13.41
N ALA A 16 -12.11 -1.47 -13.58
CA ALA A 16 -12.73 -0.18 -13.29
C ALA A 16 -13.38 -0.28 -11.92
N ALA A 17 -13.15 0.72 -11.06
CA ALA A 17 -13.84 0.81 -9.77
C ALA A 17 -15.34 0.98 -9.99
N ALA A 18 -16.17 0.34 -9.16
CA ALA A 18 -17.60 0.49 -9.22
C ALA A 18 -18.00 1.93 -8.82
N PRO A 19 -18.91 2.59 -9.56
CA PRO A 19 -19.37 3.93 -9.20
C PRO A 19 -20.03 3.94 -7.82
N GLY A 20 -19.56 4.81 -6.90
CA GLY A 20 -20.15 5.02 -5.57
C GLY A 20 -19.64 4.12 -4.45
N ALA A 21 -18.64 3.26 -4.70
CA ALA A 21 -17.94 2.54 -3.62
C ALA A 21 -17.06 3.51 -2.81
N ASP A 22 -17.01 3.34 -1.49
CA ASP A 22 -16.06 4.02 -0.63
C ASP A 22 -14.63 3.56 -1.00
N GLU A 23 -13.66 4.48 -0.94
CA GLU A 23 -12.26 4.14 -1.25
C GLU A 23 -11.74 2.99 -0.39
N THR A 24 -12.18 2.91 0.85
CA THR A 24 -11.79 1.84 1.78
C THR A 24 -12.30 0.46 1.34
N ASP A 25 -13.52 0.39 0.80
CA ASP A 25 -14.10 -0.85 0.26
C ASP A 25 -13.33 -1.30 -0.98
N LEU A 26 -12.97 -0.37 -1.86
CA LEU A 26 -12.16 -0.65 -3.04
C LEU A 26 -10.75 -1.15 -2.69
N ILE A 27 -10.11 -0.56 -1.68
CA ILE A 27 -8.82 -1.04 -1.15
C ILE A 27 -8.97 -2.46 -0.63
N ALA A 28 -10.01 -2.74 0.16
CA ALA A 28 -10.26 -4.07 0.72
C ALA A 28 -10.47 -5.12 -0.39
N GLU A 29 -11.23 -4.78 -1.43
CA GLU A 29 -11.45 -5.65 -2.60
C GLU A 29 -10.15 -5.86 -3.38
N ALA A 30 -9.41 -4.80 -3.71
CA ALA A 30 -8.18 -4.86 -4.49
C ALA A 30 -7.08 -5.68 -3.80
N LEU A 31 -6.97 -5.55 -2.48
CA LEU A 31 -6.07 -6.35 -1.64
C LEU A 31 -6.62 -7.76 -1.37
N ALA A 32 -7.88 -8.04 -1.72
CA ALA A 32 -8.60 -9.27 -1.39
C ALA A 32 -8.58 -9.55 0.13
N LEU A 33 -8.88 -8.52 0.93
CA LEU A 33 -8.89 -8.64 2.39
C LEU A 33 -10.00 -9.58 2.85
N ALA A 34 -9.70 -10.35 3.88
CA ALA A 34 -10.62 -11.27 4.53
C ALA A 34 -10.43 -11.23 6.05
N PRO A 35 -11.46 -11.61 6.83
CA PRO A 35 -11.33 -11.76 8.28
C PRO A 35 -10.15 -12.66 8.66
N GLY A 36 -9.41 -12.26 9.71
CA GLY A 36 -8.23 -12.97 10.18
C GLY A 36 -6.92 -12.60 9.47
N MET A 37 -6.96 -11.80 8.39
CA MET A 37 -5.74 -11.38 7.71
C MET A 37 -4.93 -10.35 8.51
N ARG A 38 -3.64 -10.32 8.24
CA ARG A 38 -2.68 -9.37 8.81
C ARG A 38 -2.29 -8.35 7.76
N VAL A 39 -2.52 -7.08 8.05
CA VAL A 39 -2.37 -5.97 7.10
C VAL A 39 -1.42 -4.92 7.67
N ALA A 40 -0.63 -4.28 6.81
CA ALA A 40 0.09 -3.07 7.19
C ALA A 40 -0.48 -1.87 6.43
N ASP A 41 -0.69 -0.79 7.17
CA ASP A 41 -0.98 0.56 6.69
C ASP A 41 0.32 1.37 6.81
N VAL A 42 1.04 1.55 5.71
CA VAL A 42 2.37 2.18 5.70
C VAL A 42 2.25 3.64 5.27
N GLY A 43 2.67 4.55 6.14
CA GLY A 43 2.38 5.97 6.06
C GLY A 43 0.93 6.24 6.50
N ALA A 44 0.55 5.68 7.65
CA ALA A 44 -0.82 5.69 8.15
C ALA A 44 -1.37 7.09 8.48
N GLY A 45 -0.48 8.10 8.58
CA GLY A 45 -0.88 9.44 8.96
C GLY A 45 -1.69 9.45 10.26
N ASP A 46 -2.85 10.06 10.23
CA ASP A 46 -3.76 10.16 11.38
C ASP A 46 -4.65 8.92 11.58
N GLY A 47 -4.48 7.86 10.76
CA GLY A 47 -5.16 6.58 10.94
C GLY A 47 -6.49 6.42 10.18
N ASP A 48 -6.77 7.29 9.23
CA ASP A 48 -8.02 7.29 8.45
C ASP A 48 -8.30 5.95 7.76
N TYR A 49 -7.26 5.27 7.26
CA TYR A 49 -7.38 3.95 6.63
C TYR A 49 -7.14 2.81 7.62
N THR A 50 -6.38 3.05 8.69
CA THR A 50 -6.10 2.06 9.73
C THR A 50 -7.37 1.49 10.35
N VAL A 51 -8.33 2.36 10.71
CA VAL A 51 -9.59 1.97 11.36
C VAL A 51 -10.48 1.11 10.44
N PRO A 52 -10.78 1.50 9.19
CA PRO A 52 -11.50 0.64 8.26
C PRO A 52 -10.81 -0.71 8.00
N LEU A 53 -9.50 -0.72 7.78
CA LEU A 53 -8.74 -1.95 7.59
C LEU A 53 -8.87 -2.89 8.79
N ALA A 54 -8.75 -2.37 10.03
CA ALA A 54 -8.87 -3.15 11.24
C ALA A 54 -10.27 -3.74 11.45
N ARG A 55 -11.32 -3.01 11.03
CA ARG A 55 -12.70 -3.52 11.03
C ARG A 55 -12.90 -4.62 10.00
N THR A 56 -12.34 -4.44 8.79
CA THR A 56 -12.44 -5.41 7.69
C THR A 56 -11.80 -6.75 8.05
N VAL A 57 -10.59 -6.73 8.64
CA VAL A 57 -9.91 -7.98 9.03
C VAL A 57 -10.48 -8.58 10.32
N GLY A 58 -11.25 -7.81 11.08
CA GLY A 58 -11.94 -8.27 12.29
C GLY A 58 -11.01 -8.58 13.45
N PRO A 59 -11.58 -9.04 14.59
CA PRO A 59 -10.83 -9.21 15.84
C PRO A 59 -9.76 -10.30 15.80
N ASP A 60 -9.87 -11.26 14.89
CA ASP A 60 -8.89 -12.34 14.69
C ASP A 60 -7.78 -11.95 13.70
N GLY A 61 -7.96 -10.82 12.98
CA GLY A 61 -6.96 -10.20 12.13
C GLY A 61 -6.09 -9.20 12.89
N HIS A 62 -5.14 -8.59 12.19
CA HIS A 62 -4.26 -7.58 12.80
C HIS A 62 -3.87 -6.50 11.80
N VAL A 63 -3.76 -5.24 12.26
CA VAL A 63 -3.24 -4.13 11.47
C VAL A 63 -2.01 -3.53 12.15
N TRP A 64 -0.93 -3.39 11.38
CA TRP A 64 0.20 -2.53 11.74
C TRP A 64 0.04 -1.19 11.04
N ALA A 65 -0.09 -0.11 11.81
CA ALA A 65 -0.08 1.26 11.30
C ALA A 65 1.32 1.84 11.49
N THR A 66 2.07 2.09 10.42
CA THR A 66 3.42 2.62 10.51
C THR A 66 3.47 4.07 10.01
N GLU A 67 4.19 4.92 10.72
CA GLU A 67 4.34 6.34 10.38
C GLU A 67 5.73 6.82 10.84
N VAL A 68 6.31 7.78 10.13
CA VAL A 68 7.63 8.37 10.47
C VAL A 68 7.48 9.61 11.36
N ASP A 69 6.33 10.27 11.31
CA ASP A 69 5.99 11.40 12.17
C ASP A 69 5.31 10.92 13.44
N ALA A 70 5.95 11.18 14.59
CA ALA A 70 5.45 10.74 15.89
C ALA A 70 4.11 11.40 16.27
N SER A 71 3.84 12.64 15.82
CA SER A 71 2.60 13.35 16.14
C SER A 71 1.41 12.77 15.39
N SER A 72 1.59 12.43 14.12
CA SER A 72 0.60 11.72 13.31
C SER A 72 0.33 10.33 13.90
N LEU A 73 1.37 9.61 14.30
CA LEU A 73 1.23 8.31 14.93
C LEU A 73 0.45 8.38 16.27
N ASP A 74 0.63 9.44 17.05
CA ASP A 74 -0.15 9.69 18.27
C ASP A 74 -1.62 10.00 17.96
N SER A 75 -1.90 10.67 16.84
CA SER A 75 -3.26 10.88 16.33
C SER A 75 -3.90 9.55 15.93
N ALA A 76 -3.20 8.72 15.17
CA ALA A 76 -3.66 7.38 14.80
C ALA A 76 -3.97 6.52 16.05
N ARG A 77 -3.13 6.56 17.08
CA ARG A 77 -3.38 5.85 18.36
C ARG A 77 -4.69 6.28 19.01
N ARG A 78 -4.97 7.61 19.03
CA ARG A 78 -6.21 8.14 19.61
C ARG A 78 -7.43 7.66 18.83
N VAL A 79 -7.40 7.78 17.48
CA VAL A 79 -8.51 7.37 16.61
C VAL A 79 -8.80 5.87 16.76
N VAL A 80 -7.77 5.04 16.81
CA VAL A 80 -7.89 3.58 17.04
C VAL A 80 -8.52 3.29 18.41
N ALA A 81 -8.08 4.00 19.47
CA ALA A 81 -8.62 3.83 20.83
C ALA A 81 -10.08 4.27 20.93
N GLU A 82 -10.45 5.41 20.33
CA GLU A 82 -11.82 5.92 20.24
C GLU A 82 -12.74 4.97 19.47
N ALA A 83 -12.21 4.30 18.43
CA ALA A 83 -12.92 3.26 17.70
C ALA A 83 -13.09 1.94 18.48
N GLY A 84 -12.47 1.80 19.66
CA GLY A 84 -12.52 0.61 20.51
C GLY A 84 -11.78 -0.60 19.93
N LEU A 85 -10.87 -0.39 18.99
CA LEU A 85 -10.14 -1.45 18.30
C LEU A 85 -8.97 -1.95 19.16
N ARG A 86 -8.77 -3.27 19.20
CA ARG A 86 -7.69 -3.95 19.92
C ARG A 86 -6.73 -4.73 19.04
N ASN A 87 -7.04 -4.79 17.76
CA ASN A 87 -6.29 -5.52 16.73
C ASN A 87 -5.37 -4.61 15.91
N VAL A 88 -4.93 -3.47 16.47
CA VAL A 88 -4.03 -2.52 15.82
C VAL A 88 -2.77 -2.33 16.66
N THR A 89 -1.61 -2.36 16.01
CA THR A 89 -0.33 -1.96 16.58
C THR A 89 0.24 -0.79 15.78
N THR A 90 0.54 0.31 16.45
CA THR A 90 1.21 1.45 15.83
C THR A 90 2.73 1.31 15.94
N VAL A 91 3.44 1.57 14.87
CA VAL A 91 4.90 1.42 14.76
C VAL A 91 5.52 2.71 14.26
N LEU A 92 6.47 3.25 15.00
CA LEU A 92 7.29 4.36 14.50
C LEU A 92 8.34 3.78 13.54
N GLY A 93 8.17 4.10 12.26
CA GLY A 93 9.14 3.79 11.22
C GLY A 93 10.21 4.87 11.08
N ASP A 94 11.06 4.71 10.08
CA ASP A 94 12.00 5.75 9.67
C ASP A 94 12.03 5.86 8.13
N GLN A 95 12.90 6.73 7.60
CA GLN A 95 12.99 7.01 6.16
C GLN A 95 13.48 5.82 5.32
N ARG A 96 13.94 4.73 5.92
CA ARG A 96 14.54 3.56 5.29
C ARG A 96 13.89 2.26 5.66
N GLN A 97 13.08 2.25 6.72
CA GLN A 97 12.49 1.04 7.29
C GLN A 97 11.06 1.31 7.77
N THR A 98 10.20 0.35 7.51
CA THR A 98 8.81 0.38 8.00
C THR A 98 8.70 0.05 9.50
N GLY A 99 9.73 -0.55 10.10
CA GLY A 99 9.68 -1.10 11.45
C GLY A 99 8.86 -2.40 11.58
N LEU A 100 8.36 -2.94 10.47
CA LEU A 100 7.53 -4.15 10.46
C LEU A 100 8.37 -5.42 10.61
N PRO A 101 7.84 -6.46 11.31
CA PRO A 101 8.47 -7.77 11.33
C PRO A 101 8.53 -8.42 9.93
N ALA A 102 9.50 -9.29 9.70
CA ALA A 102 9.60 -10.02 8.45
C ALA A 102 8.40 -10.96 8.25
N ALA A 103 7.87 -11.01 7.03
CA ALA A 103 6.71 -11.82 6.62
C ALA A 103 5.49 -11.69 7.56
N CYS A 104 5.32 -10.50 8.16
CA CYS A 104 4.21 -10.24 9.07
C CYS A 104 2.87 -10.10 8.34
N CYS A 105 2.89 -9.66 7.08
CA CYS A 105 1.72 -9.10 6.45
C CYS A 105 1.25 -9.95 5.27
N ASP A 106 -0.06 -10.21 5.23
CA ASP A 106 -0.79 -10.80 4.12
C ASP A 106 -1.02 -9.76 3.02
N ALA A 107 -1.21 -8.51 3.47
CA ALA A 107 -1.38 -7.36 2.60
C ALA A 107 -0.71 -6.10 3.16
N ILE A 108 -0.36 -5.17 2.26
CA ILE A 108 0.18 -3.84 2.59
C ILE A 108 -0.59 -2.79 1.79
N LEU A 109 -0.97 -1.69 2.45
CA LEU A 109 -1.47 -0.47 1.83
C LEU A 109 -0.37 0.59 1.89
N LEU A 110 -0.12 1.26 0.76
CA LEU A 110 0.54 2.54 0.64
C LEU A 110 -0.42 3.50 -0.05
N ARG A 111 -0.88 4.53 0.66
CA ARG A 111 -1.75 5.55 0.08
C ARG A 111 -1.11 6.92 0.18
N MET A 112 -0.79 7.52 -0.98
CA MET A 112 -0.18 8.85 -1.07
C MET A 112 1.11 9.00 -0.26
N VAL A 113 1.93 7.94 -0.22
CA VAL A 113 3.15 7.91 0.60
C VAL A 113 4.41 7.49 -0.16
N TYR A 114 4.27 6.67 -1.21
CA TYR A 114 5.43 6.16 -1.94
C TYR A 114 6.29 7.28 -2.52
N HIS A 115 5.66 8.30 -3.07
CA HIS A 115 6.36 9.47 -3.61
C HIS A 115 7.07 10.34 -2.55
N HIS A 116 6.82 10.09 -1.27
CA HIS A 116 7.52 10.75 -0.15
C HIS A 116 8.79 10.02 0.30
N PHE A 117 9.06 8.81 -0.18
CA PHE A 117 10.23 8.07 0.23
C PHE A 117 11.53 8.79 -0.18
N THR A 118 12.40 9.07 0.79
CA THR A 118 13.71 9.68 0.57
C THR A 118 14.77 8.64 0.16
N ASP A 119 14.56 7.37 0.52
CA ASP A 119 15.38 6.22 0.09
C ASP A 119 14.44 5.11 -0.45
N PRO A 120 13.87 5.29 -1.66
CA PRO A 120 12.94 4.32 -2.23
C PRO A 120 13.50 2.90 -2.34
N PRO A 121 14.79 2.66 -2.71
CA PRO A 121 15.36 1.33 -2.72
C PRO A 121 15.35 0.64 -1.35
N ALA A 122 15.74 1.33 -0.29
CA ALA A 122 15.73 0.77 1.07
C ALA A 122 14.30 0.47 1.53
N MET A 123 13.36 1.38 1.27
CA MET A 123 11.96 1.18 1.63
C MET A 123 11.32 0.02 0.86
N ARG A 124 11.60 -0.13 -0.45
CA ARG A 124 11.14 -1.30 -1.22
C ARG A 124 11.67 -2.63 -0.65
N ALA A 125 12.92 -2.64 -0.21
CA ALA A 125 13.50 -3.82 0.44
C ALA A 125 12.80 -4.14 1.77
N ALA A 126 12.47 -3.12 2.58
CA ALA A 126 11.73 -3.27 3.83
C ALA A 126 10.30 -3.78 3.59
N LEU A 127 9.60 -3.24 2.59
CA LEU A 127 8.26 -3.70 2.16
C LEU A 127 8.31 -5.16 1.67
N TRP A 128 9.33 -5.51 0.88
CA TRP A 128 9.54 -6.90 0.46
C TRP A 128 9.71 -7.84 1.63
N GLN A 129 10.50 -7.46 2.63
CA GLN A 129 10.70 -8.29 3.82
C GLN A 129 9.42 -8.45 4.64
N ALA A 130 8.63 -7.38 4.81
CA ALA A 130 7.40 -7.38 5.59
C ALA A 130 6.27 -8.17 4.93
N LEU A 131 6.13 -8.09 3.60
CA LEU A 131 5.09 -8.80 2.87
C LEU A 131 5.45 -10.29 2.75
N ARG A 132 4.57 -11.20 3.14
CA ARG A 132 4.78 -12.64 2.96
C ARG A 132 4.82 -13.04 1.48
N PRO A 133 5.45 -14.17 1.10
CA PRO A 133 5.29 -14.74 -0.24
C PRO A 133 3.81 -14.92 -0.61
N GLY A 134 3.42 -14.52 -1.81
CA GLY A 134 2.03 -14.50 -2.27
C GLY A 134 1.18 -13.33 -1.77
N GLY A 135 1.67 -12.53 -0.82
CA GLY A 135 0.98 -11.36 -0.28
C GLY A 135 0.81 -10.24 -1.32
N ARG A 136 -0.20 -9.40 -1.12
CA ARG A 136 -0.55 -8.28 -2.03
C ARG A 136 -0.21 -6.93 -1.42
N MET A 137 0.08 -5.97 -2.29
CA MET A 137 0.31 -4.59 -1.90
C MET A 137 -0.43 -3.66 -2.84
N ALA A 138 -1.26 -2.77 -2.28
CA ALA A 138 -1.88 -1.68 -3.01
C ALA A 138 -1.04 -0.42 -2.86
N VAL A 139 -0.71 0.23 -3.98
CA VAL A 139 -0.06 1.53 -4.00
C VAL A 139 -1.00 2.50 -4.71
N VAL A 140 -1.59 3.40 -3.93
CA VAL A 140 -2.48 4.47 -4.41
C VAL A 140 -1.67 5.75 -4.50
N GLU A 141 -1.63 6.38 -5.67
CA GLU A 141 -0.78 7.52 -5.97
C GLU A 141 -1.41 8.48 -6.98
N VAL A 142 -0.77 9.61 -7.16
CA VAL A 142 -1.10 10.61 -8.18
C VAL A 142 0.09 10.83 -9.12
N PRO A 143 -0.15 11.24 -10.40
CA PRO A 143 0.92 11.70 -11.27
C PRO A 143 1.54 13.00 -10.73
N PRO A 144 2.78 13.34 -11.11
CA PRO A 144 3.46 14.54 -10.59
C PRO A 144 2.68 15.82 -10.87
N GLN A 145 2.39 16.59 -9.81
CA GLN A 145 1.69 17.86 -9.87
C GLN A 145 2.66 19.01 -9.59
N ARG A 146 2.89 19.87 -10.59
CA ARG A 146 3.88 20.96 -10.53
C ARG A 146 3.56 22.07 -9.52
N THR A 147 2.32 22.18 -9.10
CA THR A 147 1.86 23.19 -8.13
C THR A 147 2.27 22.90 -6.70
N TRP A 148 2.79 21.71 -6.43
CA TRP A 148 3.17 21.27 -5.10
C TRP A 148 4.64 21.54 -4.83
N ARG A 149 4.95 21.87 -3.56
CA ARG A 149 6.32 22.11 -3.12
C ARG A 149 7.14 20.81 -3.16
N HIS A 150 8.31 20.85 -3.77
CA HIS A 150 9.28 19.78 -3.66
C HIS A 150 9.68 19.54 -2.20
N LEU A 151 9.71 18.28 -1.79
CA LEU A 151 10.12 17.86 -0.46
C LEU A 151 11.61 17.52 -0.46
N GLU A 152 12.35 18.05 0.52
CA GLU A 152 13.78 17.80 0.65
C GLU A 152 14.08 16.31 0.81
N GLY A 153 15.07 15.82 0.07
CA GLY A 153 15.48 14.41 0.09
C GLY A 153 14.64 13.46 -0.74
N VAL A 154 13.48 13.89 -1.23
CA VAL A 154 12.62 13.08 -2.11
C VAL A 154 13.14 13.17 -3.56
N PRO A 155 13.18 12.07 -4.34
CA PRO A 155 13.55 12.10 -5.75
C PRO A 155 12.69 13.09 -6.54
N ASP A 156 13.34 13.91 -7.38
CA ASP A 156 12.61 14.84 -8.27
C ASP A 156 12.01 14.07 -9.45
N ARG A 157 10.68 14.00 -9.45
CA ARG A 157 9.88 13.35 -10.49
C ARG A 157 9.09 14.35 -11.34
N GLY A 158 9.51 15.62 -11.31
CA GLY A 158 8.85 16.72 -12.05
C GLY A 158 7.66 17.32 -11.32
N GLY A 159 7.50 17.04 -10.03
CA GLY A 159 6.43 17.53 -9.16
C GLY A 159 6.15 16.60 -7.99
N HIS A 160 5.11 16.90 -7.23
CA HIS A 160 4.65 16.07 -6.12
C HIS A 160 3.78 14.93 -6.65
N GLY A 161 4.19 13.70 -6.44
CA GLY A 161 3.60 12.49 -6.97
C GLY A 161 4.62 11.63 -7.72
N ILE A 162 4.17 10.55 -8.34
CA ILE A 162 5.00 9.65 -9.13
C ILE A 162 4.25 9.22 -10.40
N PRO A 163 4.90 9.19 -11.60
CA PRO A 163 4.28 8.61 -12.79
C PRO A 163 4.02 7.11 -12.59
N ALA A 164 2.84 6.62 -12.96
CA ALA A 164 2.50 5.20 -12.80
C ALA A 164 3.53 4.25 -13.43
N GLY A 165 4.07 4.59 -14.62
CA GLY A 165 5.09 3.79 -15.27
C GLY A 165 6.42 3.75 -14.52
N GLU A 166 6.80 4.82 -13.81
CA GLU A 166 8.00 4.86 -12.97
C GLU A 166 7.80 3.99 -11.71
N LEU A 167 6.65 4.14 -11.03
CA LEU A 167 6.28 3.27 -9.90
C LEU A 167 6.33 1.80 -10.29
N GLU A 168 5.72 1.44 -11.42
CA GLU A 168 5.71 0.07 -11.93
C GLU A 168 7.12 -0.46 -12.20
N ALA A 169 7.97 0.35 -12.84
CA ALA A 169 9.36 -0.01 -13.13
C ALA A 169 10.17 -0.23 -11.83
N GLU A 170 10.07 0.70 -10.88
CA GLU A 170 10.78 0.61 -9.60
C GLU A 170 10.35 -0.63 -8.80
N MET A 171 9.04 -0.92 -8.75
CA MET A 171 8.51 -2.05 -7.99
C MET A 171 8.83 -3.39 -8.66
N THR A 172 8.75 -3.48 -9.99
CA THR A 172 9.12 -4.71 -10.71
C THR A 172 10.62 -4.98 -10.64
N GLN A 173 11.45 -3.93 -10.70
CA GLN A 173 12.89 -4.06 -10.45
C GLN A 173 13.21 -4.59 -9.05
N ALA A 174 12.39 -4.27 -8.05
CA ALA A 174 12.50 -4.81 -6.69
C ALA A 174 11.96 -6.24 -6.55
N GLY A 175 11.45 -6.84 -7.65
CA GLY A 175 10.98 -8.23 -7.70
C GLY A 175 9.46 -8.40 -7.57
N PHE A 176 8.69 -7.36 -7.30
CA PHE A 176 7.25 -7.46 -7.20
C PHE A 176 6.62 -7.70 -8.58
N GLU A 177 5.54 -8.50 -8.61
CA GLU A 177 4.73 -8.72 -9.80
C GLU A 177 3.50 -7.80 -9.78
N ILE A 178 3.13 -7.24 -10.96
CA ILE A 178 1.92 -6.45 -11.09
C ILE A 178 0.72 -7.39 -11.27
N VAL A 179 -0.30 -7.23 -10.41
CA VAL A 179 -1.54 -8.03 -10.43
C VAL A 179 -2.65 -7.28 -11.14
N ALA A 180 -2.82 -5.99 -10.83
CA ALA A 180 -3.87 -5.15 -11.42
C ALA A 180 -3.42 -3.69 -11.52
N ARG A 181 -4.08 -2.94 -12.41
CA ARG A 181 -3.91 -1.50 -12.62
C ARG A 181 -5.26 -0.83 -12.67
N TYR A 182 -5.44 0.19 -11.86
CA TYR A 182 -6.59 1.07 -11.88
C TYR A 182 -6.09 2.44 -12.31
N ARG A 183 -6.47 2.88 -13.52
CA ARG A 183 -6.02 4.15 -14.11
C ARG A 183 -6.71 5.36 -13.53
N THR A 184 -7.84 5.15 -12.89
CA THR A 184 -8.58 6.14 -12.12
C THR A 184 -8.87 5.55 -10.76
N TRP A 185 -8.63 6.31 -9.72
CA TRP A 185 -8.86 5.90 -8.35
C TRP A 185 -9.61 7.01 -7.60
N PRO A 186 -10.62 6.73 -6.78
CA PRO A 186 -11.36 7.75 -6.03
C PRO A 186 -10.49 8.38 -4.93
N GLY A 187 -10.92 9.54 -4.46
CA GLY A 187 -10.27 10.26 -3.37
C GLY A 187 -9.24 11.30 -3.80
N GLU A 188 -8.65 11.16 -4.99
CA GLU A 188 -7.67 12.12 -5.51
C GLU A 188 -7.96 12.44 -6.99
N GLU A 189 -7.77 13.71 -7.38
CA GLU A 189 -7.82 14.10 -8.79
C GLU A 189 -6.66 13.42 -9.53
N ASP A 190 -6.96 12.78 -10.65
CA ASP A 190 -6.01 11.95 -11.41
C ASP A 190 -5.37 10.80 -10.63
N GLY A 191 -5.96 10.39 -9.48
CA GLY A 191 -5.49 9.26 -8.69
C GLY A 191 -5.49 7.95 -9.47
N TYR A 192 -4.50 7.12 -9.20
CA TYR A 192 -4.41 5.76 -9.75
C TYR A 192 -4.00 4.77 -8.65
N CYS A 193 -4.25 3.48 -8.90
CA CYS A 193 -3.81 2.42 -7.98
C CYS A 193 -3.16 1.28 -8.77
N VAL A 194 -2.04 0.77 -8.28
CA VAL A 194 -1.40 -0.44 -8.80
C VAL A 194 -1.33 -1.48 -7.69
N ILE A 195 -1.80 -2.68 -8.01
CA ILE A 195 -1.71 -3.82 -7.10
C ILE A 195 -0.50 -4.66 -7.48
N PHE A 196 0.38 -4.81 -6.52
CA PHE A 196 1.56 -5.65 -6.62
C PHE A 196 1.38 -6.93 -5.79
N ARG A 197 2.19 -7.93 -6.09
CA ARG A 197 2.31 -9.17 -5.32
C ARG A 197 3.78 -9.51 -5.12
N ARG A 198 4.13 -9.97 -3.92
CA ARG A 198 5.38 -10.69 -3.73
C ARG A 198 5.21 -12.11 -4.29
N PRO A 199 6.03 -12.59 -5.25
CA PRO A 199 5.99 -13.97 -5.71
C PRO A 199 6.02 -14.99 -4.56
N ALA A 200 5.48 -16.19 -4.81
CA ALA A 200 5.45 -17.27 -3.83
C ALA A 200 6.84 -17.97 -3.69
#